data_c97eaf3e8b37408cd6583a75ba2759e2
#
_entry.id   c97eaf3e8b37408cd6583a75ba2759e2
#
_cell.length_a   1.000
_cell.length_b   1.000
_cell.length_c   1.000
_cell.angle_alpha   90.00
_cell.angle_beta   90.00
_cell.angle_gamma   90.00
#
_symmetry.space_group_name_H-M   'P 1'
#
loop_
_entity.id
_entity.type
_entity.pdbx_description
1 polymer ?
#
loop_
_entity_poly.entity_id
_entity_poly.type
_entity_poly.pdbx_seq_one_letter_code
_entity_poly.pdbx_strand_id
1 'polypeptide(L)'
;MKKRINIFLILLAGILLLSSAASIESDRNNSDLKVKLDEVASYSNVRDTKNLEVSEAAVAWHMDHIFLVVNQVSKALEQSNESDYKTKFNMKRAYVFTFNRMPRGKATAPEAARPKDNIDLNTIQMHYEQALATVDHLSNLPEKKHFNHPVLGTLNRDKTIKFLAIHTEHHLKIIRDILEDK
;
A
#
# COMPACT_ATOMS: atom_id res chain seq x y z
N MET A 1 -33.70 -35.47 6.84
CA MET A 1 -32.65 -35.27 5.84
C MET A 1 -32.75 -33.94 5.07
N LYS A 2 -33.92 -33.53 4.55
CA LYS A 2 -34.09 -32.27 3.75
C LYS A 2 -33.63 -30.98 4.46
N LYS A 3 -33.87 -30.80 5.78
CA LYS A 3 -33.46 -29.61 6.54
C LYS A 3 -31.91 -29.44 6.67
N ARG A 4 -31.19 -30.56 6.81
CA ARG A 4 -29.72 -30.53 6.91
C ARG A 4 -29.04 -30.17 5.57
N ILE A 5 -29.64 -30.61 4.46
CA ILE A 5 -29.18 -30.28 3.11
C ILE A 5 -29.32 -28.76 2.83
N ASN A 6 -30.45 -28.16 3.23
CA ASN A 6 -30.68 -26.72 3.02
C ASN A 6 -29.71 -25.85 3.83
N ILE A 7 -29.36 -26.21 5.07
CA ILE A 7 -28.42 -25.47 5.90
C ILE A 7 -27.01 -25.54 5.27
N PHE A 8 -26.58 -26.69 4.78
CA PHE A 8 -25.28 -26.85 4.13
C PHE A 8 -25.18 -26.04 2.84
N LEU A 9 -26.23 -26.00 2.02
CA LEU A 9 -26.29 -25.18 0.80
C LEU A 9 -26.26 -23.69 1.10
N ILE A 10 -26.93 -23.24 2.16
CA ILE A 10 -26.94 -21.83 2.60
C ILE A 10 -25.53 -21.44 3.10
N LEU A 11 -24.87 -22.30 3.87
CA LEU A 11 -23.51 -22.07 4.34
C LEU A 11 -22.49 -22.03 3.17
N LEU A 12 -22.63 -22.95 2.22
CA LEU A 12 -21.76 -22.98 1.04
C LEU A 12 -21.94 -21.73 0.16
N ALA A 13 -23.20 -21.30 -0.07
CA ALA A 13 -23.50 -20.07 -0.79
C ALA A 13 -22.96 -18.83 -0.07
N GLY A 14 -23.07 -18.78 1.27
CA GLY A 14 -22.51 -17.71 2.10
C GLY A 14 -20.98 -17.63 1.99
N ILE A 15 -20.27 -18.76 1.99
CA ILE A 15 -18.81 -18.81 1.83
C ILE A 15 -18.40 -18.33 0.43
N LEU A 16 -19.11 -18.73 -0.62
CA LEU A 16 -18.86 -18.29 -2.00
C LEU A 16 -19.08 -16.78 -2.17
N LEU A 17 -20.11 -16.21 -1.56
CA LEU A 17 -20.39 -14.77 -1.60
C LEU A 17 -19.33 -13.97 -0.84
N LEU A 18 -18.85 -14.45 0.31
CA LEU A 18 -17.80 -13.80 1.08
C LEU A 18 -16.45 -13.83 0.35
N SER A 19 -16.12 -14.95 -0.30
CA SER A 19 -14.87 -15.05 -1.08
C SER A 19 -14.89 -14.16 -2.32
N SER A 20 -16.03 -14.03 -3.01
CA SER A 20 -16.16 -13.13 -4.16
C SER A 20 -16.09 -11.65 -3.75
N ALA A 21 -16.66 -11.28 -2.61
CA ALA A 21 -16.58 -9.91 -2.09
C ALA A 21 -15.15 -9.52 -1.70
N ALA A 22 -14.38 -10.44 -1.12
CA ALA A 22 -12.98 -10.21 -0.76
C ALA A 22 -12.10 -10.04 -1.99
N SER A 23 -12.29 -10.83 -3.05
CA SER A 23 -11.54 -10.67 -4.30
C SER A 23 -11.85 -9.35 -4.99
N ILE A 24 -13.10 -8.93 -5.04
CA ILE A 24 -13.52 -7.64 -5.61
C ILE A 24 -12.89 -6.46 -4.84
N GLU A 25 -12.82 -6.52 -3.52
CA GLU A 25 -12.17 -5.49 -2.71
C GLU A 25 -10.65 -5.45 -2.95
N SER A 26 -10.00 -6.60 -3.07
CA SER A 26 -8.57 -6.71 -3.39
C SER A 26 -8.24 -6.09 -4.74
N ASP A 27 -9.02 -6.43 -5.78
CA ASP A 27 -8.85 -5.89 -7.14
C ASP A 27 -9.07 -4.38 -7.18
N ARG A 28 -10.07 -3.88 -6.44
CA ARG A 28 -10.32 -2.43 -6.30
C ARG A 28 -9.15 -1.72 -5.66
N ASN A 29 -8.61 -2.24 -4.55
CA ASN A 29 -7.46 -1.65 -3.87
C ASN A 29 -6.21 -1.67 -4.76
N ASN A 30 -6.03 -2.71 -5.56
CA ASN A 30 -4.92 -2.83 -6.51
C ASN A 30 -5.03 -1.80 -7.64
N SER A 31 -6.22 -1.65 -8.21
CA SER A 31 -6.51 -0.62 -9.23
C SER A 31 -6.34 0.80 -8.67
N ASP A 32 -6.82 1.07 -7.45
CA ASP A 32 -6.66 2.36 -6.77
C ASP A 32 -5.17 2.67 -6.51
N LEU A 33 -4.39 1.67 -6.10
CA LEU A 33 -2.96 1.84 -5.92
C LEU A 33 -2.25 2.22 -7.23
N LYS A 34 -2.57 1.56 -8.35
CA LYS A 34 -1.98 1.91 -9.66
C LYS A 34 -2.29 3.35 -10.07
N VAL A 35 -3.55 3.75 -9.99
CA VAL A 35 -3.97 5.13 -10.31
C VAL A 35 -3.20 6.14 -9.48
N LYS A 36 -2.97 5.84 -8.20
CA LYS A 36 -2.18 6.72 -7.32
C LYS A 36 -0.70 6.74 -7.68
N LEU A 37 -0.11 5.61 -8.10
CA LEU A 37 1.29 5.56 -8.56
C LEU A 37 1.47 6.37 -9.85
N ASP A 38 0.49 6.32 -10.76
CA ASP A 38 0.49 7.12 -11.98
C ASP A 38 0.39 8.63 -11.65
N GLU A 39 -0.44 8.99 -10.68
CA GLU A 39 -0.51 10.37 -10.19
C GLU A 39 0.83 10.82 -9.60
N VAL A 40 1.48 9.99 -8.77
CA VAL A 40 2.82 10.30 -8.24
C VAL A 40 3.82 10.56 -9.37
N ALA A 41 3.86 9.71 -10.39
CA ALA A 41 4.77 9.85 -11.54
C ALA A 41 4.50 11.14 -12.33
N SER A 42 3.26 11.63 -12.37
CA SER A 42 2.89 12.87 -13.08
C SER A 42 3.56 14.13 -12.52
N TYR A 43 4.06 14.09 -11.28
CA TYR A 43 4.77 15.21 -10.64
C TYR A 43 6.25 15.33 -11.03
N SER A 44 6.75 14.53 -11.98
CA SER A 44 8.15 14.50 -12.40
C SER A 44 8.72 15.86 -12.81
N ASN A 45 7.92 16.71 -13.45
CA ASN A 45 8.34 18.05 -13.91
C ASN A 45 8.47 19.07 -12.77
N VAL A 46 7.87 18.80 -11.61
CA VAL A 46 7.88 19.68 -10.42
C VAL A 46 8.59 19.01 -9.23
N ARG A 47 9.34 17.94 -9.49
CA ARG A 47 9.98 17.11 -8.45
C ARG A 47 10.94 17.85 -7.53
N ASP A 48 11.56 18.92 -8.02
CA ASP A 48 12.55 19.69 -7.27
C ASP A 48 11.90 20.72 -6.34
N THR A 49 10.56 20.87 -6.40
CA THR A 49 9.82 21.81 -5.56
C THR A 49 9.92 21.39 -4.10
N LYS A 50 10.12 22.39 -3.24
CA LYS A 50 10.24 22.23 -1.79
C LYS A 50 9.46 23.33 -1.07
N ASN A 51 8.73 22.96 -0.03
CA ASN A 51 8.05 23.89 0.87
C ASN A 51 8.32 23.47 2.32
N LEU A 52 9.22 24.18 2.99
CA LEU A 52 9.68 23.86 4.35
C LEU A 52 8.59 24.00 5.42
N GLU A 53 7.51 24.73 5.13
CA GLU A 53 6.35 24.79 6.05
C GLU A 53 5.55 23.49 6.04
N VAL A 54 5.64 22.70 4.96
CA VAL A 54 4.91 21.44 4.77
C VAL A 54 5.78 20.23 5.06
N SER A 55 7.00 20.21 4.47
CA SER A 55 7.94 19.10 4.57
C SER A 55 9.38 19.56 4.39
N GLU A 56 10.30 18.96 5.16
CA GLU A 56 11.74 19.15 4.95
C GLU A 56 12.22 18.51 3.64
N ALA A 57 11.48 17.54 3.11
CA ALA A 57 11.78 16.83 1.87
C ALA A 57 11.12 17.50 0.66
N ALA A 58 11.80 17.45 -0.49
CA ALA A 58 11.26 17.87 -1.78
C ALA A 58 10.26 16.83 -2.33
N VAL A 59 9.49 17.21 -3.34
CA VAL A 59 8.56 16.31 -4.05
C VAL A 59 9.27 15.03 -4.52
N ALA A 60 10.47 15.12 -5.10
CA ALA A 60 11.28 13.98 -5.55
C ALA A 60 11.47 12.92 -4.45
N TRP A 61 11.74 13.36 -3.21
CA TRP A 61 11.90 12.44 -2.08
C TRP A 61 10.62 11.66 -1.80
N HIS A 62 9.47 12.34 -1.81
CA HIS A 62 8.18 11.69 -1.57
C HIS A 62 7.83 10.72 -2.70
N MET A 63 8.10 11.08 -3.96
CA MET A 63 7.89 10.21 -5.11
C MET A 63 8.70 8.92 -4.97
N ASP A 64 10.00 9.03 -4.80
CA ASP A 64 10.89 7.89 -4.73
C ASP A 64 10.63 7.03 -3.49
N HIS A 65 10.34 7.66 -2.34
CA HIS A 65 9.94 6.95 -1.13
C HIS A 65 8.70 6.06 -1.34
N ILE A 66 7.68 6.57 -2.02
CA ILE A 66 6.47 5.80 -2.34
C ILE A 66 6.83 4.55 -3.16
N PHE A 67 7.60 4.72 -4.24
CA PHE A 67 7.96 3.61 -5.11
C PHE A 67 8.86 2.59 -4.39
N LEU A 68 9.82 3.05 -3.60
CA LEU A 68 10.66 2.18 -2.78
C LEU A 68 9.83 1.39 -1.77
N VAL A 69 8.85 2.02 -1.09
CA VAL A 69 7.97 1.32 -0.15
C VAL A 69 7.15 0.25 -0.87
N VAL A 70 6.57 0.55 -2.02
CA VAL A 70 5.82 -0.44 -2.80
C VAL A 70 6.73 -1.62 -3.15
N ASN A 71 7.91 -1.37 -3.70
CA ASN A 71 8.85 -2.41 -4.11
C ASN A 71 9.34 -3.27 -2.94
N GLN A 72 9.73 -2.66 -1.83
CA GLN A 72 10.27 -3.39 -0.67
C GLN A 72 9.19 -4.18 0.09
N VAL A 73 8.02 -3.60 0.28
CA VAL A 73 6.90 -4.27 0.96
C VAL A 73 6.39 -5.44 0.13
N SER A 74 6.29 -5.27 -1.19
CA SER A 74 5.88 -6.34 -2.11
C SER A 74 6.88 -7.49 -2.10
N LYS A 75 8.17 -7.19 -2.16
CA LYS A 75 9.23 -8.20 -2.06
C LYS A 75 9.15 -8.98 -0.73
N ALA A 76 8.92 -8.27 0.39
CA ALA A 76 8.75 -8.91 1.69
C ALA A 76 7.49 -9.81 1.73
N LEU A 77 6.41 -9.37 1.09
CA LEU A 77 5.17 -10.14 0.96
C LEU A 77 5.41 -11.45 0.18
N GLU A 78 6.05 -11.37 -0.98
CA GLU A 78 6.37 -12.52 -1.84
C GLU A 78 7.26 -13.55 -1.14
N GLN A 79 8.26 -13.06 -0.39
CA GLN A 79 9.21 -13.90 0.33
C GLN A 79 8.66 -14.53 1.61
N SER A 80 7.50 -14.08 2.10
CA SER A 80 6.92 -14.59 3.34
C SER A 80 6.47 -16.04 3.20
N ASN A 81 6.47 -16.79 4.32
CA ASN A 81 5.94 -18.15 4.35
C ASN A 81 4.51 -18.12 4.92
N GLU A 82 3.55 -18.64 4.16
CA GLU A 82 2.12 -18.66 4.56
C GLU A 82 1.87 -19.37 5.89
N SER A 83 2.67 -20.38 6.23
CA SER A 83 2.56 -21.11 7.51
C SER A 83 2.86 -20.23 8.72
N ASP A 84 3.60 -19.14 8.54
CA ASP A 84 4.01 -18.24 9.60
C ASP A 84 3.02 -17.09 9.81
N TYR A 85 1.98 -17.02 8.95
CA TYR A 85 0.97 -15.99 9.06
C TYR A 85 0.21 -16.10 10.38
N LYS A 86 0.41 -15.10 11.26
CA LYS A 86 -0.31 -14.94 12.52
C LYS A 86 -0.68 -13.48 12.68
N THR A 87 -1.97 -13.21 12.77
CA THR A 87 -2.46 -11.85 13.01
C THR A 87 -3.01 -11.71 14.42
N LYS A 88 -2.77 -10.55 15.03
CA LYS A 88 -3.35 -10.14 16.31
C LYS A 88 -4.14 -8.86 16.12
N PHE A 89 -5.10 -8.59 17.00
CA PHE A 89 -5.78 -7.30 17.01
C PHE A 89 -4.77 -6.17 17.24
N ASN A 90 -4.90 -5.08 16.47
CA ASN A 90 -4.02 -3.91 16.56
C ASN A 90 -4.88 -2.65 16.37
N MET A 91 -4.97 -1.83 17.41
CA MET A 91 -5.77 -0.60 17.42
C MET A 91 -5.34 0.41 16.37
N LYS A 92 -4.00 0.57 16.17
CA LYS A 92 -3.48 1.52 15.18
C LYS A 92 -3.86 1.08 13.76
N ARG A 93 -3.78 -0.23 13.48
CA ARG A 93 -4.24 -0.79 12.21
C ARG A 93 -5.74 -0.57 12.02
N ALA A 94 -6.54 -0.84 13.04
CA ALA A 94 -8.00 -0.60 13.00
C ALA A 94 -8.30 0.87 12.64
N TYR A 95 -7.64 1.81 13.30
CA TYR A 95 -7.77 3.24 13.02
C TYR A 95 -7.40 3.58 11.57
N VAL A 96 -6.18 3.19 11.13
CA VAL A 96 -5.68 3.51 9.79
C VAL A 96 -6.60 2.97 8.70
N PHE A 97 -7.09 1.73 8.85
CA PHE A 97 -7.93 1.09 7.84
C PHE A 97 -9.41 1.53 7.86
N THR A 98 -9.91 1.98 9.00
CA THR A 98 -11.28 2.52 9.09
C THR A 98 -11.34 3.92 8.49
N PHE A 99 -10.34 4.75 8.77
CA PHE A 99 -10.34 6.15 8.31
C PHE A 99 -9.54 6.38 7.02
N ASN A 100 -8.90 5.34 6.47
CA ASN A 100 -8.00 5.43 5.31
C ASN A 100 -7.00 6.58 5.46
N ARG A 101 -6.42 6.75 6.65
CA ARG A 101 -5.58 7.90 7.00
C ARG A 101 -4.42 7.51 7.89
N MET A 102 -3.24 8.05 7.56
CA MET A 102 -2.04 7.97 8.41
C MET A 102 -1.72 9.33 9.02
N PRO A 103 -1.35 9.39 10.33
CA PRO A 103 -0.90 10.62 10.97
C PRO A 103 0.43 11.09 10.39
N ARG A 104 0.58 12.40 10.13
CA ARG A 104 1.86 13.01 9.70
C ARG A 104 2.82 13.15 10.89
N GLY A 105 4.12 13.13 10.62
CA GLY A 105 5.18 13.43 11.61
C GLY A 105 5.28 12.43 12.76
N LYS A 106 4.75 11.21 12.63
CA LYS A 106 4.75 10.19 13.69
C LYS A 106 5.71 9.01 13.45
N ALA A 107 6.27 8.90 12.25
CA ALA A 107 7.16 7.81 11.91
C ALA A 107 8.30 8.30 11.02
N THR A 108 9.48 7.71 11.18
CA THR A 108 10.62 7.90 10.29
C THR A 108 10.65 6.74 9.28
N ALA A 109 10.97 7.03 8.02
CA ALA A 109 11.13 6.01 7.00
C ALA A 109 12.26 5.02 7.36
N PRO A 110 12.02 3.70 7.28
CA PRO A 110 13.08 2.70 7.41
C PRO A 110 14.17 2.94 6.37
N GLU A 111 15.41 2.57 6.67
CA GLU A 111 16.56 2.78 5.78
C GLU A 111 16.32 2.21 4.37
N ALA A 112 15.78 1.00 4.27
CA ALA A 112 15.50 0.35 2.99
C ALA A 112 14.46 1.07 2.11
N ALA A 113 13.64 1.96 2.70
CA ALA A 113 12.63 2.75 2.00
C ALA A 113 12.96 4.25 2.02
N ARG A 114 14.18 4.61 2.43
CA ARG A 114 14.65 5.99 2.45
C ARG A 114 15.35 6.32 1.14
N PRO A 115 14.83 7.28 0.38
CA PRO A 115 15.50 7.78 -0.81
C PRO A 115 16.91 8.29 -0.51
N LYS A 116 17.81 8.19 -1.50
CA LYS A 116 19.14 8.81 -1.45
C LYS A 116 19.02 10.32 -1.65
N ASP A 117 20.02 11.05 -1.20
CA ASP A 117 20.14 12.47 -1.54
C ASP A 117 20.39 12.61 -3.07
N ASN A 118 19.84 13.67 -3.69
CA ASN A 118 19.98 13.97 -5.12
C ASN A 118 19.51 12.83 -6.05
N ILE A 119 18.24 12.45 -5.91
CA ILE A 119 17.61 11.42 -6.74
C ILE A 119 17.44 11.99 -8.16
N ASP A 120 18.02 11.32 -9.14
CA ASP A 120 17.83 11.67 -10.55
C ASP A 120 16.49 11.10 -11.11
N LEU A 121 16.03 11.71 -12.21
CA LEU A 121 14.77 11.34 -12.82
C LEU A 121 14.75 9.88 -13.32
N ASN A 122 15.88 9.38 -13.82
CA ASN A 122 15.95 8.00 -14.33
C ASN A 122 15.79 7.00 -13.21
N THR A 123 16.36 7.29 -12.03
CA THR A 123 16.17 6.45 -10.82
C THR A 123 14.69 6.44 -10.38
N ILE A 124 14.03 7.60 -10.35
CA ILE A 124 12.61 7.70 -10.02
C ILE A 124 11.78 6.90 -11.03
N GLN A 125 12.05 7.04 -12.31
CA GLN A 125 11.34 6.34 -13.38
C GLN A 125 11.51 4.81 -13.27
N MET A 126 12.75 4.35 -13.03
CA MET A 126 13.03 2.93 -12.84
C MET A 126 12.27 2.35 -11.64
N HIS A 127 12.23 3.04 -10.50
CA HIS A 127 11.51 2.59 -9.32
C HIS A 127 10.00 2.60 -9.53
N TYR A 128 9.47 3.55 -10.29
CA TYR A 128 8.07 3.61 -10.68
C TYR A 128 7.67 2.41 -11.56
N GLU A 129 8.43 2.14 -12.64
CA GLU A 129 8.15 1.01 -13.53
C GLU A 129 8.20 -0.33 -12.78
N GLN A 130 9.17 -0.48 -11.88
CA GLN A 130 9.25 -1.63 -11.02
C GLN A 130 8.04 -1.74 -10.09
N ALA A 131 7.57 -0.62 -9.51
CA ALA A 131 6.41 -0.60 -8.64
C ALA A 131 5.12 -1.02 -9.38
N LEU A 132 4.91 -0.52 -10.60
CA LEU A 132 3.77 -0.92 -11.43
C LEU A 132 3.78 -2.42 -11.75
N ALA A 133 4.92 -2.93 -12.22
CA ALA A 133 5.07 -4.35 -12.54
C ALA A 133 4.82 -5.24 -11.32
N THR A 134 5.27 -4.79 -10.15
CA THR A 134 5.07 -5.52 -8.89
C THR A 134 3.60 -5.52 -8.47
N VAL A 135 2.91 -4.38 -8.55
CA VAL A 135 1.48 -4.25 -8.17
C VAL A 135 0.61 -5.18 -9.01
N ASP A 136 0.91 -5.36 -10.31
CA ASP A 136 0.19 -6.30 -11.19
C ASP A 136 0.22 -7.74 -10.69
N HIS A 137 1.25 -8.10 -9.96
CA HIS A 137 1.46 -9.46 -9.47
C HIS A 137 0.85 -9.71 -8.08
N LEU A 138 0.69 -8.66 -7.26
CA LEU A 138 0.30 -8.79 -5.86
C LEU A 138 -1.04 -9.49 -5.65
N SER A 139 -2.06 -9.18 -6.45
CA SER A 139 -3.39 -9.78 -6.32
C SER A 139 -3.40 -11.29 -6.59
N ASN A 140 -2.40 -11.79 -7.31
CA ASN A 140 -2.26 -13.21 -7.64
C ASN A 140 -1.55 -14.03 -6.55
N LEU A 141 -0.94 -13.37 -5.57
CA LEU A 141 -0.28 -14.07 -4.47
C LEU A 141 -1.30 -14.77 -3.55
N PRO A 142 -0.93 -15.88 -2.90
CA PRO A 142 -1.79 -16.49 -1.88
C PRO A 142 -2.19 -15.52 -0.78
N GLU A 143 -3.42 -15.60 -0.27
CA GLU A 143 -3.97 -14.67 0.72
C GLU A 143 -3.14 -14.57 2.00
N LYS A 144 -2.53 -15.69 2.45
CA LYS A 144 -1.72 -15.76 3.68
C LYS A 144 -0.28 -15.27 3.51
N LYS A 145 0.13 -14.91 2.30
CA LYS A 145 1.35 -14.12 2.14
C LYS A 145 1.22 -12.84 2.96
N HIS A 146 2.30 -12.42 3.64
CA HIS A 146 2.16 -11.36 4.64
C HIS A 146 3.40 -10.50 4.76
N PHE A 147 3.19 -9.28 5.19
CA PHE A 147 4.20 -8.30 5.55
C PHE A 147 4.08 -7.92 7.03
N ASN A 148 5.20 -7.92 7.75
CA ASN A 148 5.25 -7.52 9.14
C ASN A 148 5.55 -6.02 9.27
N HIS A 149 4.50 -5.21 9.33
CA HIS A 149 4.66 -3.76 9.52
C HIS A 149 4.98 -3.44 10.99
N PRO A 150 6.02 -2.61 11.28
CA PRO A 150 6.48 -2.36 12.66
C PRO A 150 5.43 -1.73 13.58
N VAL A 151 4.48 -0.98 13.01
CA VAL A 151 3.43 -0.28 13.78
C VAL A 151 2.07 -0.97 13.66
N LEU A 152 1.71 -1.46 12.47
CA LEU A 152 0.39 -2.03 12.17
C LEU A 152 0.33 -3.54 12.42
N GLY A 153 1.47 -4.19 12.68
CA GLY A 153 1.58 -5.63 12.86
C GLY A 153 1.49 -6.39 11.54
N THR A 154 1.20 -7.68 11.59
CA THR A 154 1.16 -8.55 10.42
C THR A 154 -0.05 -8.24 9.54
N LEU A 155 0.21 -7.93 8.28
CA LEU A 155 -0.76 -7.65 7.23
C LEU A 155 -0.72 -8.79 6.21
N ASN A 156 -1.83 -9.47 5.95
CA ASN A 156 -1.93 -10.42 4.84
C ASN A 156 -1.92 -9.69 3.49
N ARG A 157 -1.92 -10.41 2.37
CA ARG A 157 -1.89 -9.86 1.01
C ARG A 157 -2.84 -8.67 0.85
N ASP A 158 -4.13 -8.85 1.12
CA ASP A 158 -5.14 -7.82 0.87
C ASP A 158 -4.98 -6.59 1.76
N LYS A 159 -4.64 -6.80 3.04
CA LYS A 159 -4.32 -5.72 3.96
C LYS A 159 -3.03 -5.00 3.59
N THR A 160 -2.07 -5.70 2.99
CA THR A 160 -0.84 -5.09 2.49
C THR A 160 -1.13 -4.20 1.29
N ILE A 161 -1.92 -4.65 0.32
CA ILE A 161 -2.34 -3.84 -0.84
C ILE A 161 -3.09 -2.58 -0.37
N LYS A 162 -4.06 -2.74 0.55
CA LYS A 162 -4.79 -1.61 1.14
C LYS A 162 -3.85 -0.65 1.89
N PHE A 163 -2.89 -1.17 2.63
CA PHE A 163 -1.88 -0.34 3.31
C PHE A 163 -1.07 0.48 2.30
N LEU A 164 -0.60 -0.14 1.20
CA LEU A 164 0.17 0.55 0.17
C LEU A 164 -0.64 1.69 -0.47
N ALA A 165 -1.93 1.46 -0.77
CA ALA A 165 -2.81 2.51 -1.30
C ALA A 165 -3.00 3.68 -0.31
N ILE A 166 -3.19 3.39 0.99
CA ILE A 166 -3.31 4.41 2.05
C ILE A 166 -2.01 5.18 2.24
N HIS A 167 -0.86 4.48 2.20
CA HIS A 167 0.46 5.08 2.33
C HIS A 167 0.79 6.01 1.15
N THR A 168 0.51 5.55 -0.07
CA THR A 168 0.67 6.37 -1.28
C THR A 168 -0.19 7.63 -1.20
N GLU A 169 -1.47 7.53 -0.84
CA GLU A 169 -2.35 8.68 -0.65
C GLU A 169 -1.87 9.64 0.44
N HIS A 170 -1.26 9.10 1.51
CA HIS A 170 -0.68 9.92 2.56
C HIS A 170 0.42 10.85 2.01
N HIS A 171 1.32 10.31 1.20
CA HIS A 171 2.41 11.09 0.58
C HIS A 171 1.92 11.96 -0.58
N LEU A 172 0.93 11.53 -1.37
CA LEU A 172 0.29 12.38 -2.38
C LEU A 172 -0.30 13.66 -1.77
N LYS A 173 -0.96 13.56 -0.62
CA LYS A 173 -1.45 14.74 0.11
C LYS A 173 -0.32 15.67 0.54
N ILE A 174 0.84 15.15 0.91
CA ILE A 174 2.00 15.98 1.23
C ILE A 174 2.54 16.65 -0.03
N ILE A 175 2.65 15.92 -1.14
CA ILE A 175 3.09 16.48 -2.44
C ILE A 175 2.17 17.61 -2.88
N ARG A 176 0.85 17.40 -2.84
CA ARG A 176 -0.12 18.44 -3.21
C ARG A 176 0.00 19.67 -2.31
N ASP A 177 0.15 19.49 -0.99
CA ASP A 177 0.34 20.61 -0.05
C ASP A 177 1.67 21.35 -0.28
N ILE A 178 2.76 20.65 -0.72
CA ILE A 178 4.03 21.30 -1.10
C ILE A 178 3.84 22.17 -2.34
N LEU A 179 2.97 21.75 -3.27
CA LEU A 179 2.73 22.43 -4.55
C LEU A 179 1.64 23.48 -4.49
N GLU A 180 0.81 23.50 -3.44
CA GLU A 180 -0.17 24.58 -3.23
C GLU A 180 0.56 25.88 -2.89
N ASP A 181 0.48 26.86 -3.78
CA ASP A 181 0.86 28.24 -3.48
C ASP A 181 -0.10 28.79 -2.41
N LYS A 182 0.44 29.20 -1.25
CA LYS A 182 -0.32 29.89 -0.20
C LYS A 182 -0.35 31.40 -0.45
#